data_c3bbd39bf1399d2c399d860be447359e
#
_entry.id   c3bbd39bf1399d2c399d860be447359e
#
_cell.length_a   1.000
_cell.length_b   1.000
_cell.length_c   1.000
_cell.angle_alpha   90.00
_cell.angle_beta   90.00
_cell.angle_gamma   90.00
#
_symmetry.space_group_name_H-M   'P 1'
#
loop_
_entity.id
_entity.type
_entity.pdbx_description
1 polymer ?
#
loop_
_entity_poly.entity_id
_entity_poly.type
_entity_poly.pdbx_seq_one_letter_code
_entity_poly.pdbx_strand_id
1 'polypeptide(L)'
;NKATPGVVDLLIVPQANTDGIDRVVGINPSQFALAKPLQDQILAYLDERRLLGVQVRLRSPEYVGVAVQAEVGLAPEYNNPQAQQAILRSLQVALYRFLNPLTGGVQGNGWSFGTSVYPSDIVSLFQKTPGVRYLGAILLFELRQQGTTWMRSLAPGGVVNPGAWGLVCSWADNRLRSSHAITLIG
;
A
#
# COMPACT_ATOMS: atom_id res chain seq x y z
N ASN A 1 -19.06 -10.74 -7.42
CA ASN A 1 -18.62 -11.92 -8.17
C ASN A 1 -19.42 -13.13 -7.69
N LYS A 2 -20.24 -13.75 -8.58
CA LYS A 2 -20.88 -15.03 -8.28
C LYS A 2 -19.80 -16.13 -8.36
N ALA A 3 -19.72 -16.97 -7.34
CA ALA A 3 -18.90 -18.17 -7.38
C ALA A 3 -19.36 -19.07 -8.53
N THR A 4 -18.44 -19.47 -9.40
CA THR A 4 -18.71 -20.43 -10.47
C THR A 4 -18.34 -21.81 -9.94
N PRO A 5 -19.28 -22.77 -9.87
CA PRO A 5 -18.96 -24.11 -9.40
C PRO A 5 -17.81 -24.73 -10.23
N GLY A 6 -16.89 -25.38 -9.54
CA GLY A 6 -15.72 -26.01 -10.18
C GLY A 6 -14.59 -25.04 -10.59
N VAL A 7 -14.71 -23.74 -10.31
CA VAL A 7 -13.66 -22.73 -10.58
C VAL A 7 -13.09 -22.20 -9.29
N VAL A 8 -11.76 -22.23 -9.19
CA VAL A 8 -10.99 -21.63 -8.10
C VAL A 8 -10.17 -20.46 -8.64
N ASP A 9 -10.48 -19.26 -8.19
CA ASP A 9 -9.68 -18.08 -8.48
C ASP A 9 -8.56 -17.97 -7.44
N LEU A 10 -7.31 -17.99 -7.90
CA LEU A 10 -6.12 -17.87 -7.08
C LEU A 10 -5.50 -16.50 -7.29
N LEU A 11 -5.49 -15.69 -6.23
CA LEU A 11 -4.82 -14.39 -6.23
C LEU A 11 -3.32 -14.57 -5.99
N ILE A 12 -2.51 -14.01 -6.87
CA ILE A 12 -1.05 -14.08 -6.76
C ILE A 12 -0.48 -12.68 -6.71
N VAL A 13 0.35 -12.45 -5.71
CA VAL A 13 1.21 -11.27 -5.59
C VAL A 13 2.64 -11.73 -5.81
N PRO A 14 3.27 -11.44 -6.96
CA PRO A 14 4.66 -11.79 -7.16
C PRO A 14 5.53 -10.97 -6.22
N GLN A 15 6.64 -11.54 -5.80
CA GLN A 15 7.66 -10.80 -5.07
C GLN A 15 8.23 -9.73 -6.02
N ALA A 16 8.05 -8.46 -5.66
CA ALA A 16 8.70 -7.39 -6.40
C ALA A 16 10.21 -7.47 -6.16
N ASN A 17 11.00 -7.30 -7.22
CA ASN A 17 12.42 -7.07 -7.03
C ASN A 17 12.61 -5.71 -6.34
N THR A 18 12.95 -5.75 -5.07
CA THR A 18 13.18 -4.55 -4.24
C THR A 18 14.63 -4.08 -4.25
N ASP A 19 15.50 -4.75 -5.01
CA ASP A 19 16.88 -4.34 -5.18
C ASP A 19 16.92 -3.01 -5.96
N GLY A 20 17.37 -1.95 -5.32
CA GLY A 20 17.43 -0.60 -5.90
C GLY A 20 16.15 0.23 -5.78
N ILE A 21 15.08 -0.28 -5.20
CA ILE A 21 13.91 0.54 -4.88
C ILE A 21 14.26 1.42 -3.68
N ASP A 22 14.25 2.72 -3.92
CA ASP A 22 14.38 3.68 -2.82
C ASP A 22 13.16 3.52 -1.89
N ARG A 23 13.43 3.05 -0.67
CA ARG A 23 12.40 2.82 0.37
C ARG A 23 11.60 4.07 0.71
N VAL A 24 12.05 5.22 0.24
CA VAL A 24 11.40 6.53 0.43
C VAL A 24 10.28 6.77 -0.58
N VAL A 25 10.26 6.07 -1.71
CA VAL A 25 9.27 6.31 -2.78
C VAL A 25 8.21 5.21 -2.92
N GLY A 26 8.33 4.14 -2.14
CA GLY A 26 7.39 3.01 -2.19
C GLY A 26 7.52 2.18 -3.48
N ILE A 27 6.56 1.28 -3.70
CA ILE A 27 6.56 0.35 -4.83
C ILE A 27 5.34 0.61 -5.71
N ASN A 28 5.57 0.95 -6.97
CA ASN A 28 4.48 1.13 -7.93
C ASN A 28 3.80 -0.23 -8.22
N PRO A 29 2.47 -0.30 -8.26
CA PRO A 29 1.74 -1.54 -8.53
C PRO A 29 2.13 -2.26 -9.82
N SER A 30 2.61 -1.56 -10.84
CA SER A 30 3.11 -2.16 -12.09
C SER A 30 4.28 -3.15 -11.87
N GLN A 31 5.01 -3.01 -10.77
CA GLN A 31 6.12 -3.90 -10.41
C GLN A 31 5.65 -5.24 -9.83
N PHE A 32 4.36 -5.36 -9.51
CA PHE A 32 3.71 -6.61 -9.10
C PHE A 32 3.00 -7.32 -10.25
N ALA A 33 3.28 -6.97 -11.48
CA ALA A 33 2.73 -7.66 -12.64
C ALA A 33 3.31 -9.06 -12.75
N LEU A 34 2.43 -10.08 -12.81
CA LEU A 34 2.84 -11.45 -12.97
C LEU A 34 3.24 -11.71 -14.43
N ALA A 35 4.52 -11.98 -14.67
CA ALA A 35 5.03 -12.28 -16.01
C ALA A 35 4.40 -13.56 -16.60
N LYS A 36 4.09 -13.53 -17.89
CA LYS A 36 3.44 -14.65 -18.58
C LYS A 36 4.17 -16.00 -18.39
N PRO A 37 5.52 -16.09 -18.50
CA PRO A 37 6.21 -17.37 -18.28
C PRO A 37 5.98 -17.94 -16.88
N LEU A 38 5.94 -17.09 -15.84
CA LEU A 38 5.68 -17.51 -14.47
C LEU A 38 4.22 -17.95 -14.28
N GLN A 39 3.28 -17.28 -14.95
CA GLN A 39 1.87 -17.71 -14.96
C GLN A 39 1.74 -19.14 -15.53
N ASP A 40 2.39 -19.39 -16.66
CA ASP A 40 2.31 -20.69 -17.34
C ASP A 40 2.95 -21.81 -16.49
N GLN A 41 4.08 -21.51 -15.82
CA GLN A 41 4.71 -22.45 -14.89
C GLN A 41 3.82 -22.79 -13.69
N ILE A 42 3.18 -21.78 -13.08
CA ILE A 42 2.27 -21.97 -11.95
C ILE A 42 1.06 -22.81 -12.38
N LEU A 43 0.46 -22.48 -13.54
CA LEU A 43 -0.68 -23.22 -14.05
C LEU A 43 -0.31 -24.68 -14.35
N ALA A 44 0.81 -24.94 -15.00
CA ALA A 44 1.30 -26.28 -15.27
C ALA A 44 1.51 -27.09 -13.97
N TYR A 45 2.12 -26.48 -12.96
CA TYR A 45 2.33 -27.10 -11.66
C TYR A 45 1.01 -27.46 -10.96
N LEU A 46 0.02 -26.56 -11.02
CA LEU A 46 -1.28 -26.77 -10.40
C LEU A 46 -2.14 -27.77 -11.18
N ASP A 47 -2.01 -27.80 -12.51
CA ASP A 47 -2.80 -28.66 -13.39
C ASP A 47 -2.56 -30.16 -13.12
N GLU A 48 -1.30 -30.53 -12.77
CA GLU A 48 -0.94 -31.89 -12.36
C GLU A 48 -1.52 -32.29 -10.99
N ARG A 49 -1.95 -31.34 -10.18
CA ARG A 49 -2.34 -31.54 -8.76
C ARG A 49 -3.79 -31.18 -8.45
N ARG A 50 -4.50 -30.61 -9.38
CA ARG A 50 -5.92 -30.24 -9.21
C ARG A 50 -6.82 -31.47 -9.23
N LEU A 51 -7.94 -31.40 -8.55
CA LEU A 51 -8.98 -32.42 -8.62
C LEU A 51 -9.64 -32.41 -10.01
N LEU A 52 -10.11 -33.56 -10.44
CA LEU A 52 -10.90 -33.69 -11.66
C LEU A 52 -12.14 -32.79 -11.60
N GLY A 53 -12.37 -32.04 -12.67
CA GLY A 53 -13.48 -31.07 -12.75
C GLY A 53 -13.23 -29.69 -12.12
N VAL A 54 -12.07 -29.47 -11.49
CA VAL A 54 -11.68 -28.15 -10.96
C VAL A 54 -10.83 -27.40 -11.99
N GLN A 55 -11.20 -26.16 -12.26
CA GLN A 55 -10.43 -25.22 -13.07
C GLN A 55 -9.81 -24.16 -12.17
N VAL A 56 -8.49 -23.99 -12.25
CA VAL A 56 -7.76 -22.92 -11.53
C VAL A 56 -7.56 -21.73 -12.47
N ARG A 57 -7.87 -20.53 -11.97
CA ARG A 57 -7.60 -19.27 -12.68
C ARG A 57 -6.68 -18.41 -11.82
N LEU A 58 -5.58 -17.97 -12.41
CA LEU A 58 -4.70 -17.01 -11.76
C LEU A 58 -5.24 -15.59 -11.97
N ARG A 59 -5.25 -14.82 -10.90
CA ARG A 59 -5.68 -13.42 -10.94
C ARG A 59 -4.66 -12.55 -10.20
N SER A 60 -4.45 -11.36 -10.70
CA SER A 60 -3.79 -10.29 -9.94
C SER A 60 -4.80 -9.65 -8.98
N PRO A 61 -4.38 -9.23 -7.79
CA PRO A 61 -5.24 -8.43 -6.92
C PRO A 61 -5.57 -7.08 -7.55
N GLU A 62 -6.65 -6.48 -7.07
CA GLU A 62 -6.94 -5.08 -7.35
C GLU A 62 -6.08 -4.22 -6.43
N TYR A 63 -5.07 -3.55 -6.97
CA TYR A 63 -4.23 -2.65 -6.17
C TYR A 63 -4.95 -1.33 -5.93
N VAL A 64 -4.97 -0.91 -4.67
CA VAL A 64 -5.51 0.39 -4.26
C VAL A 64 -4.37 1.18 -3.62
N GLY A 65 -3.99 2.28 -4.28
CA GLY A 65 -2.97 3.18 -3.77
C GLY A 65 -3.48 3.98 -2.58
N VAL A 66 -2.62 4.22 -1.60
CA VAL A 66 -2.91 5.04 -0.42
C VAL A 66 -1.95 6.20 -0.37
N ALA A 67 -2.48 7.42 -0.35
CA ALA A 67 -1.71 8.62 -0.04
C ALA A 67 -2.24 9.26 1.25
N VAL A 68 -1.34 9.77 2.06
CA VAL A 68 -1.64 10.36 3.36
C VAL A 68 -1.30 11.84 3.33
N GLN A 69 -2.21 12.68 3.79
CA GLN A 69 -1.93 14.04 4.16
C GLN A 69 -2.08 14.16 5.68
N ALA A 70 -1.04 14.68 6.34
CA ALA A 70 -1.01 14.75 7.81
C ALA A 70 -0.36 16.03 8.29
N GLU A 71 -0.87 16.54 9.41
CA GLU A 71 -0.26 17.63 10.18
C GLU A 71 0.40 17.02 11.43
N VAL A 72 1.66 17.39 11.66
CA VAL A 72 2.48 16.82 12.73
C VAL A 72 3.11 17.91 13.54
N GLY A 73 2.76 17.99 14.82
CA GLY A 73 3.38 18.90 15.78
C GLY A 73 4.61 18.27 16.43
N LEU A 74 5.71 19.01 16.42
CA LEU A 74 6.98 18.57 17.00
C LEU A 74 7.17 19.07 18.43
N ALA A 75 7.97 18.33 19.18
CA ALA A 75 8.47 18.80 20.47
C ALA A 75 9.49 19.95 20.26
N PRO A 76 9.52 20.95 21.18
CA PRO A 76 10.31 22.18 21.00
C PRO A 76 11.78 21.95 20.68
N GLU A 77 12.39 20.90 21.23
CA GLU A 77 13.79 20.55 21.00
C GLU A 77 14.10 20.12 19.56
N TYR A 78 13.06 19.76 18.79
CA TYR A 78 13.17 19.39 17.37
C TYR A 78 12.81 20.54 16.42
N ASN A 79 12.60 21.74 16.93
CA ASN A 79 12.18 22.89 16.14
C ASN A 79 13.38 23.59 15.46
N ASN A 80 14.24 22.81 14.81
CA ASN A 80 15.32 23.30 13.96
C ASN A 80 15.26 22.64 12.58
N PRO A 81 15.73 23.29 11.51
CA PRO A 81 15.58 22.81 10.14
C PRO A 81 16.11 21.40 9.89
N GLN A 82 17.24 21.06 10.52
CA GLN A 82 17.88 19.75 10.33
C GLN A 82 17.04 18.63 10.97
N ALA A 83 16.58 18.84 12.21
CA ALA A 83 15.72 17.88 12.90
C ALA A 83 14.37 17.72 12.19
N GLN A 84 13.76 18.83 11.74
CA GLN A 84 12.52 18.81 10.98
C GLN A 84 12.64 17.99 9.71
N GLN A 85 13.72 18.19 8.93
CA GLN A 85 13.96 17.43 7.71
C GLN A 85 14.19 15.94 7.99
N ALA A 86 14.93 15.61 9.04
CA ALA A 86 15.17 14.22 9.45
C ALA A 86 13.87 13.52 9.86
N ILE A 87 13.01 14.21 10.64
CA ILE A 87 11.71 13.67 11.06
C ILE A 87 10.78 13.50 9.86
N LEU A 88 10.67 14.49 8.97
CA LEU A 88 9.87 14.37 7.74
C LEU A 88 10.27 13.14 6.93
N ARG A 89 11.57 12.95 6.71
CA ARG A 89 12.09 11.79 6.00
C ARG A 89 11.75 10.48 6.73
N SER A 90 11.90 10.45 8.05
CA SER A 90 11.55 9.28 8.87
C SER A 90 10.08 8.92 8.75
N LEU A 91 9.18 9.89 8.83
CA LEU A 91 7.73 9.71 8.69
C LEU A 91 7.35 9.21 7.28
N GLN A 92 7.96 9.78 6.23
CA GLN A 92 7.73 9.33 4.86
C GLN A 92 8.18 7.88 4.66
N VAL A 93 9.39 7.53 5.11
CA VAL A 93 9.89 6.15 5.06
C VAL A 93 8.98 5.21 5.84
N ALA A 94 8.53 5.62 7.01
CA ALA A 94 7.61 4.82 7.83
C ALA A 94 6.30 4.55 7.10
N LEU A 95 5.70 5.55 6.42
CA LEU A 95 4.49 5.38 5.62
C LEU A 95 4.68 4.40 4.46
N TYR A 96 5.73 4.57 3.66
CA TYR A 96 5.98 3.66 2.53
C TYR A 96 6.26 2.23 2.97
N ARG A 97 6.96 2.06 4.11
CA ARG A 97 7.16 0.72 4.71
C ARG A 97 5.86 0.13 5.22
N PHE A 98 5.07 0.91 5.94
CA PHE A 98 3.80 0.47 6.50
C PHE A 98 2.79 0.09 5.42
N LEU A 99 2.72 0.86 4.33
CA LEU A 99 1.81 0.64 3.20
C LEU A 99 2.39 -0.29 2.12
N ASN A 100 3.51 -0.97 2.39
CA ASN A 100 4.05 -1.96 1.48
C ASN A 100 3.16 -3.21 1.50
N PRO A 101 2.67 -3.69 0.33
CA PRO A 101 1.76 -4.83 0.28
C PRO A 101 2.37 -6.14 0.80
N LEU A 102 3.70 -6.32 0.67
CA LEU A 102 4.37 -7.57 1.00
C LEU A 102 4.99 -7.60 2.40
N THR A 103 5.45 -6.45 2.89
CA THR A 103 6.24 -6.36 4.12
C THR A 103 5.70 -5.32 5.09
N GLY A 104 4.59 -4.66 4.76
CA GLY A 104 3.95 -3.64 5.58
C GLY A 104 2.89 -4.20 6.52
N GLY A 105 1.92 -3.36 6.84
CA GLY A 105 0.84 -3.68 7.75
C GLY A 105 1.23 -3.60 9.21
N VAL A 106 0.26 -3.83 10.08
CA VAL A 106 0.41 -3.70 11.54
C VAL A 106 1.42 -4.71 12.09
N GLN A 107 1.51 -5.89 11.49
CA GLN A 107 2.39 -6.97 11.93
C GLN A 107 3.73 -7.00 11.16
N GLY A 108 3.90 -6.20 10.11
CA GLY A 108 5.11 -6.16 9.29
C GLY A 108 5.32 -7.36 8.37
N ASN A 109 4.29 -8.16 8.14
CA ASN A 109 4.30 -9.36 7.28
C ASN A 109 3.43 -9.21 6.02
N GLY A 110 3.12 -7.97 5.65
CA GLY A 110 2.28 -7.60 4.51
C GLY A 110 0.84 -7.31 4.90
N TRP A 111 0.08 -6.83 3.92
CA TRP A 111 -1.34 -6.56 4.06
C TRP A 111 -2.16 -7.77 3.63
N SER A 112 -3.16 -8.12 4.42
CA SER A 112 -4.14 -9.13 4.00
C SER A 112 -5.11 -8.53 2.98
N PHE A 113 -5.57 -9.33 2.03
CA PHE A 113 -6.61 -8.92 1.08
C PHE A 113 -7.84 -8.39 1.82
N GLY A 114 -8.42 -7.33 1.31
CA GLY A 114 -9.61 -6.71 1.88
C GLY A 114 -9.41 -5.90 3.15
N THR A 115 -8.19 -5.82 3.67
CA THR A 115 -7.92 -5.07 4.91
C THR A 115 -7.89 -3.58 4.63
N SER A 116 -8.74 -2.83 5.33
CA SER A 116 -8.84 -1.37 5.23
C SER A 116 -7.73 -0.66 5.99
N VAL A 117 -7.39 0.55 5.51
CA VAL A 117 -6.47 1.48 6.19
C VAL A 117 -7.29 2.57 6.85
N TYR A 118 -7.06 2.77 8.14
CA TYR A 118 -7.73 3.77 8.96
C TYR A 118 -6.78 4.92 9.33
N PRO A 119 -7.31 6.13 9.58
CA PRO A 119 -6.51 7.23 10.13
C PRO A 119 -5.80 6.85 11.45
N SER A 120 -6.42 6.02 12.28
CA SER A 120 -5.83 5.51 13.53
C SER A 120 -4.56 4.69 13.33
N ASP A 121 -4.42 4.02 12.20
CA ASP A 121 -3.20 3.27 11.87
C ASP A 121 -2.04 4.23 11.65
N ILE A 122 -2.31 5.35 10.97
CA ILE A 122 -1.31 6.40 10.72
C ILE A 122 -0.96 7.13 12.03
N VAL A 123 -1.95 7.40 12.89
CA VAL A 123 -1.73 7.94 14.24
C VAL A 123 -0.76 7.03 15.01
N SER A 124 -1.07 5.74 15.07
CA SER A 124 -0.27 4.75 15.79
C SER A 124 1.16 4.62 15.22
N LEU A 125 1.29 4.78 13.90
CA LEU A 125 2.60 4.76 13.22
C LEU A 125 3.43 5.98 13.60
N PHE A 126 2.85 7.19 13.51
CA PHE A 126 3.55 8.45 13.70
C PHE A 126 3.93 8.70 15.16
N GLN A 127 3.10 8.29 16.11
CA GLN A 127 3.38 8.39 17.54
C GLN A 127 4.64 7.62 17.98
N LYS A 128 5.10 6.65 17.20
CA LYS A 128 6.33 5.90 17.46
C LYS A 128 7.59 6.66 17.02
N THR A 129 7.44 7.76 16.28
CA THR A 129 8.57 8.55 15.78
C THR A 129 9.03 9.54 16.86
N PRO A 130 10.29 9.47 17.29
CA PRO A 130 10.82 10.42 18.27
C PRO A 130 10.67 11.86 17.76
N GLY A 131 10.30 12.78 18.64
CA GLY A 131 10.08 14.17 18.31
C GLY A 131 8.66 14.53 17.90
N VAL A 132 7.80 13.57 17.57
CA VAL A 132 6.37 13.81 17.34
C VAL A 132 5.67 14.01 18.70
N ARG A 133 5.06 15.18 18.90
CA ARG A 133 4.36 15.54 20.12
C ARG A 133 2.85 15.38 20.01
N TYR A 134 2.28 15.83 18.91
CA TYR A 134 0.85 15.68 18.62
C TYR A 134 0.59 15.58 17.12
N LEU A 135 -0.58 15.14 16.77
CA LEU A 135 -1.03 15.02 15.38
C LEU A 135 -2.27 15.88 15.19
N GLY A 136 -2.27 16.67 14.15
CA GLY A 136 -3.42 17.44 13.71
C GLY A 136 -4.31 16.63 12.75
N ALA A 137 -4.78 17.26 11.68
CA ALA A 137 -5.62 16.58 10.70
C ALA A 137 -4.87 15.48 9.96
N ILE A 138 -5.52 14.30 9.81
CA ILE A 138 -5.04 13.20 8.99
C ILE A 138 -6.11 12.88 7.96
N LEU A 139 -5.76 13.02 6.68
CA LEU A 139 -6.63 12.70 5.56
C LEU A 139 -6.02 11.57 4.74
N LEU A 140 -6.84 10.58 4.43
CA LEU A 140 -6.48 9.48 3.55
C LEU A 140 -7.06 9.70 2.16
N PHE A 141 -6.26 9.43 1.16
CA PHE A 141 -6.66 9.45 -0.24
C PHE A 141 -6.47 8.06 -0.81
N GLU A 142 -7.42 7.63 -1.62
CA GLU A 142 -7.29 6.41 -2.41
C GLU A 142 -6.90 6.75 -3.84
N LEU A 143 -6.09 5.88 -4.43
CA LEU A 143 -5.78 5.90 -5.85
C LEU A 143 -6.30 4.61 -6.46
N ARG A 144 -7.24 4.74 -7.40
CA ARG A 144 -7.82 3.62 -8.12
C ARG A 144 -7.54 3.73 -9.60
N GLN A 145 -7.25 2.59 -10.20
CA GLN A 145 -7.03 2.51 -11.63
C GLN A 145 -8.37 2.53 -12.37
N GLN A 146 -8.51 3.47 -13.32
CA GLN A 146 -9.63 3.55 -14.25
C GLN A 146 -9.07 3.42 -15.68
N GLY A 147 -9.24 2.24 -16.27
CA GLY A 147 -8.58 1.92 -17.53
C GLY A 147 -7.05 1.90 -17.35
N THR A 148 -6.35 2.78 -18.07
CA THR A 148 -4.89 2.94 -17.99
C THR A 148 -4.44 4.04 -17.04
N THR A 149 -5.37 4.78 -16.44
CA THR A 149 -5.10 5.97 -15.64
C THR A 149 -5.39 5.73 -14.17
N TRP A 150 -4.54 6.25 -13.30
CA TRP A 150 -4.78 6.29 -11.87
C TRP A 150 -5.49 7.59 -11.50
N MET A 151 -6.57 7.46 -10.74
CA MET A 151 -7.35 8.58 -10.23
C MET A 151 -7.20 8.65 -8.71
N ARG A 152 -6.89 9.87 -8.21
CA ARG A 152 -6.81 10.15 -6.78
C ARG A 152 -8.09 10.79 -6.30
N SER A 153 -8.67 10.28 -5.22
CA SER A 153 -9.83 10.87 -4.53
C SER A 153 -9.67 10.80 -3.02
N LEU A 154 -10.37 11.67 -2.30
CA LEU A 154 -10.46 11.55 -0.85
C LEU A 154 -11.14 10.21 -0.50
N ALA A 155 -10.57 9.50 0.46
CA ALA A 155 -11.11 8.20 0.86
C ALA A 155 -12.53 8.36 1.44
N PRO A 156 -13.51 7.62 0.93
CA PRO A 156 -14.89 7.70 1.41
C PRO A 156 -14.98 7.39 2.91
N GLY A 157 -15.64 8.27 3.67
CA GLY A 157 -15.72 8.13 5.12
C GLY A 157 -14.36 8.21 5.86
N GLY A 158 -13.31 8.70 5.18
CA GLY A 158 -11.96 8.79 5.74
C GLY A 158 -11.21 7.47 5.82
N VAL A 159 -11.73 6.39 5.22
CA VAL A 159 -11.14 5.03 5.28
C VAL A 159 -10.86 4.53 3.88
N VAL A 160 -9.65 4.04 3.63
CA VAL A 160 -9.34 3.36 2.36
C VAL A 160 -9.74 1.90 2.47
N ASN A 161 -10.80 1.53 1.77
CA ASN A 161 -11.28 0.15 1.69
C ASN A 161 -10.93 -0.44 0.33
N PRO A 162 -9.97 -1.39 0.26
CA PRO A 162 -9.56 -1.97 -1.01
C PRO A 162 -10.60 -2.93 -1.62
N GLY A 163 -11.62 -3.35 -0.87
CA GLY A 163 -12.55 -4.39 -1.27
C GLY A 163 -11.98 -5.80 -1.09
N ALA A 164 -12.84 -6.82 -1.14
CA ALA A 164 -12.50 -8.20 -0.77
C ALA A 164 -11.28 -8.80 -1.50
N TRP A 165 -11.02 -8.37 -2.75
CA TRP A 165 -9.93 -8.83 -3.61
C TRP A 165 -8.81 -7.80 -3.76
N GLY A 166 -8.95 -6.69 -3.04
CA GLY A 166 -8.05 -5.56 -3.10
C GLY A 166 -6.86 -5.70 -2.15
N LEU A 167 -5.75 -5.08 -2.55
CA LEU A 167 -4.53 -5.01 -1.77
C LEU A 167 -4.02 -3.57 -1.76
N VAL A 168 -3.75 -3.04 -0.58
CA VAL A 168 -3.24 -1.68 -0.44
C VAL A 168 -1.77 -1.61 -0.82
N CYS A 169 -1.38 -0.48 -1.41
CA CYS A 169 0.00 -0.16 -1.75
C CYS A 169 0.24 1.35 -1.67
N SER A 170 1.48 1.77 -1.74
CA SER A 170 1.81 3.19 -1.83
C SER A 170 3.10 3.40 -2.61
N TRP A 171 3.13 4.48 -3.39
CA TRP A 171 4.30 4.90 -4.18
C TRP A 171 4.29 6.41 -4.37
N ALA A 172 5.46 6.98 -4.68
CA ALA A 172 5.56 8.39 -5.04
C ALA A 172 5.45 8.56 -6.55
N ASP A 173 4.51 9.40 -6.99
CA ASP A 173 4.38 9.85 -8.36
C ASP A 173 3.94 11.32 -8.37
N ASN A 174 4.83 12.20 -8.82
CA ASN A 174 4.57 13.63 -8.85
C ASN A 174 3.41 14.01 -9.79
N ARG A 175 3.17 13.24 -10.83
CA ARG A 175 2.07 13.49 -11.79
C ARG A 175 0.71 13.17 -11.16
N LEU A 176 0.65 12.10 -10.39
CA LEU A 176 -0.57 11.64 -9.71
C LEU A 176 -0.73 12.25 -8.31
N ARG A 177 0.29 12.97 -7.82
CA ARG A 177 0.34 13.43 -6.42
C ARG A 177 0.07 12.30 -5.44
N SER A 178 0.60 11.11 -5.76
CA SER A 178 0.48 9.92 -4.91
C SER A 178 1.44 9.93 -3.71
N SER A 179 2.40 10.86 -3.72
CA SER A 179 3.30 11.09 -2.59
C SER A 179 2.53 11.53 -1.35
N HIS A 180 3.03 11.11 -0.19
CA HIS A 180 2.50 11.59 1.09
C HIS A 180 2.86 13.05 1.31
N ALA A 181 1.89 13.81 1.83
CA ALA A 181 2.06 15.21 2.19
C ALA A 181 2.05 15.36 3.71
N ILE A 182 3.19 15.63 4.31
CA ILE A 182 3.33 15.84 5.76
C ILE A 182 3.72 17.30 6.00
N THR A 183 2.89 18.01 6.75
CA THR A 183 3.13 19.39 7.16
C THR A 183 3.52 19.40 8.63
N LEU A 184 4.70 19.96 8.94
CA LEU A 184 5.09 20.20 10.32
C LEU A 184 4.45 21.49 10.79
N ILE A 185 3.84 21.43 11.97
CA ILE A 185 3.22 22.57 12.67
C ILE A 185 3.95 22.79 13.99
N GLY A 186 4.38 24.03 14.21
CA GLY A 186 5.14 24.45 15.39
C GLY A 186 4.26 24.98 16.51
#